data_fc201401263c074c60316b84a3392c1a
#
_entry.id   fc201401263c074c60316b84a3392c1a
#
_cell.length_a   1.000
_cell.length_b   1.000
_cell.length_c   1.000
_cell.angle_alpha   90.00
_cell.angle_beta   90.00
_cell.angle_gamma   90.00
#
_symmetry.space_group_name_H-M   'P 1'
#
loop_
_entity.id
_entity.type
_entity.pdbx_description
1 polymer ?
#
loop_
_entity_poly.entity_id
_entity_poly.type
_entity_poly.pdbx_seq_one_letter_code
_entity_poly.pdbx_strand_id
1 'polypeptide(L)'
;MLTLFEHPLSPYAQKVKVALYEKNIPFELVVPDILGGGDASFAAANPRLEVPALVDGDVKVFDSTIILEYIEDKWPKPPLLPAAPAARARVRMIEELCDTYYEAINWGIAEIRVFGRASGALAEQMLARAGQQIAGMNARLERELGGNSYFNGGDFGWGDLSVFPYVAGAAGNGFPPQAGSALSAWLGRVSERDSVKKCNAAALQALAGFQNLGPIVESGVFRREYRDHRLEWMMRSGGRQIVLDGMANKNIRFSVELS
;
A
#
# COMPACT_ATOMS: atom_id res chain seq x y z
N MET A 1 -22.43 4.66 11.65
CA MET A 1 -21.55 3.47 11.57
C MET A 1 -20.33 3.86 10.77
N LEU A 2 -19.14 3.41 11.16
CA LEU A 2 -17.89 3.72 10.44
C LEU A 2 -17.80 2.83 9.21
N THR A 3 -17.59 3.41 8.03
CA THR A 3 -17.46 2.67 6.77
C THR A 3 -16.09 2.95 6.14
N LEU A 4 -15.36 1.90 5.81
CA LEU A 4 -14.09 1.99 5.12
C LEU A 4 -14.23 1.47 3.67
N PHE A 5 -14.11 2.36 2.70
CA PHE A 5 -13.90 1.98 1.31
C PHE A 5 -12.46 1.53 1.13
N GLU A 6 -12.27 0.29 0.65
CA GLU A 6 -10.97 -0.33 0.60
C GLU A 6 -10.82 -1.28 -0.59
N HIS A 7 -9.62 -1.73 -0.85
CA HIS A 7 -9.34 -2.92 -1.65
C HIS A 7 -8.33 -3.77 -0.89
N PRO A 8 -8.55 -5.09 -0.73
CA PRO A 8 -7.70 -5.94 0.12
C PRO A 8 -6.21 -5.94 -0.26
N LEU A 9 -5.90 -5.68 -1.54
CA LEU A 9 -4.52 -5.60 -2.05
C LEU A 9 -3.91 -4.20 -1.93
N SER A 10 -4.67 -3.19 -1.50
CA SER A 10 -4.13 -1.85 -1.31
C SER A 10 -3.32 -1.77 -0.02
N PRO A 11 -2.00 -1.51 -0.08
CA PRO A 11 -1.17 -1.36 1.12
C PRO A 11 -1.65 -0.18 1.98
N TYR A 12 -2.13 0.89 1.37
CA TYR A 12 -2.72 2.04 2.03
C TYR A 12 -3.98 1.69 2.82
N ALA A 13 -4.85 0.82 2.27
CA ALA A 13 -6.05 0.37 2.98
C ALA A 13 -5.71 -0.62 4.09
N GLN A 14 -4.70 -1.47 3.88
CA GLN A 14 -4.27 -2.46 4.88
C GLN A 14 -3.80 -1.79 6.16
N LYS A 15 -2.99 -0.71 6.09
CA LYS A 15 -2.53 -0.01 7.30
C LYS A 15 -3.69 0.61 8.09
N VAL A 16 -4.72 1.14 7.42
CA VAL A 16 -5.93 1.67 8.08
C VAL A 16 -6.73 0.54 8.74
N LYS A 17 -6.92 -0.59 8.06
CA LYS A 17 -7.61 -1.76 8.64
C LYS A 17 -6.90 -2.29 9.88
N VAL A 18 -5.58 -2.41 9.81
CA VAL A 18 -4.79 -2.84 10.97
C VAL A 18 -5.00 -1.89 12.14
N ALA A 19 -4.97 -0.58 11.92
CA ALA A 19 -5.22 0.41 12.98
C ALA A 19 -6.62 0.27 13.61
N LEU A 20 -7.65 0.10 12.79
CA LEU A 20 -9.03 -0.10 13.27
C LEU A 20 -9.17 -1.38 14.09
N TYR A 21 -8.55 -2.49 13.64
CA TYR A 21 -8.55 -3.75 14.38
C TYR A 21 -7.76 -3.65 15.71
N GLU A 22 -6.58 -3.01 15.72
CA GLU A 22 -5.78 -2.83 16.94
C GLU A 22 -6.50 -1.98 17.98
N LYS A 23 -7.28 -1.01 17.55
CA LYS A 23 -8.11 -0.17 18.43
C LYS A 23 -9.47 -0.79 18.76
N ASN A 24 -9.80 -1.97 18.23
CA ASN A 24 -11.10 -2.63 18.39
C ASN A 24 -12.29 -1.72 18.00
N ILE A 25 -12.12 -0.89 16.98
CA ILE A 25 -13.17 -0.02 16.46
C ILE A 25 -14.03 -0.83 15.49
N PRO A 26 -15.35 -0.91 15.69
CA PRO A 26 -16.24 -1.59 14.73
C PRO A 26 -16.41 -0.75 13.46
N PHE A 27 -16.30 -1.40 12.31
CA PHE A 27 -16.44 -0.76 11.00
C PHE A 27 -16.96 -1.74 9.97
N GLU A 28 -17.55 -1.20 8.90
CA GLU A 28 -17.97 -1.92 7.71
C GLU A 28 -16.93 -1.73 6.60
N LEU A 29 -16.71 -2.79 5.81
CA LEU A 29 -15.85 -2.78 4.64
C LEU A 29 -16.68 -2.71 3.38
N VAL A 30 -16.32 -1.80 2.49
CA VAL A 30 -16.89 -1.69 1.16
C VAL A 30 -15.75 -1.72 0.13
N VAL A 31 -15.77 -2.70 -0.76
CA VAL A 31 -14.88 -2.75 -1.92
C VAL A 31 -15.60 -2.06 -3.08
N PRO A 32 -15.18 -0.86 -3.49
CA PRO A 32 -15.84 -0.15 -4.57
C PRO A 32 -15.65 -0.89 -5.90
N ASP A 33 -16.65 -0.84 -6.78
CA ASP A 33 -16.53 -1.34 -8.13
C ASP A 33 -15.62 -0.40 -8.96
N ILE A 34 -14.36 -0.80 -9.06
CA ILE A 34 -13.34 -0.07 -9.84
C ILE A 34 -13.38 -0.39 -11.35
N LEU A 35 -14.19 -1.37 -11.75
CA LEU A 35 -14.28 -1.84 -13.13
C LEU A 35 -15.57 -1.38 -13.84
N GLY A 36 -16.65 -1.13 -13.10
CA GLY A 36 -18.00 -1.06 -13.65
C GLY A 36 -18.68 0.31 -13.74
N GLY A 37 -18.02 1.41 -13.49
CA GLY A 37 -18.66 2.72 -13.73
C GLY A 37 -18.98 3.58 -12.51
N GLY A 38 -18.37 3.26 -11.38
CA GLY A 38 -18.31 4.18 -10.26
C GLY A 38 -19.47 4.04 -9.28
N ASP A 39 -19.13 3.71 -8.07
CA ASP A 39 -20.01 3.83 -6.91
C ASP A 39 -20.12 5.32 -6.56
N ALA A 40 -21.32 5.90 -6.69
CA ALA A 40 -21.57 7.30 -6.36
C ALA A 40 -21.24 7.62 -4.89
N SER A 41 -21.41 6.65 -3.99
CA SER A 41 -21.08 6.79 -2.57
C SER A 41 -19.58 6.86 -2.36
N PHE A 42 -18.80 6.07 -3.10
CA PHE A 42 -17.35 6.14 -3.09
C PHE A 42 -16.81 7.45 -3.68
N ALA A 43 -17.38 7.89 -4.82
CA ALA A 43 -17.00 9.18 -5.41
C ALA A 43 -17.31 10.37 -4.48
N ALA A 44 -18.43 10.29 -3.74
CA ALA A 44 -18.78 11.27 -2.72
C ALA A 44 -17.87 11.22 -1.48
N ALA A 45 -17.29 10.06 -1.17
CA ALA A 45 -16.33 9.88 -0.06
C ALA A 45 -14.92 10.34 -0.44
N ASN A 46 -14.48 10.05 -1.67
CA ASN A 46 -13.18 10.47 -2.17
C ASN A 46 -13.25 10.87 -3.64
N PRO A 47 -13.21 12.19 -3.94
CA PRO A 47 -13.27 12.68 -5.33
C PRO A 47 -12.06 12.24 -6.18
N ARG A 48 -10.96 11.78 -5.56
CA ARG A 48 -9.79 11.23 -6.27
C ARG A 48 -10.04 9.79 -6.78
N LEU A 49 -11.12 9.13 -6.33
CA LEU A 49 -11.45 7.73 -6.67
C LEU A 49 -10.33 6.75 -6.31
N GLU A 50 -9.74 6.94 -5.14
CA GLU A 50 -8.65 6.15 -4.59
C GLU A 50 -9.05 5.56 -3.24
N VAL A 51 -8.61 4.33 -2.97
CA VAL A 51 -8.76 3.71 -1.67
C VAL A 51 -7.47 3.84 -0.85
N PRO A 52 -7.59 4.02 0.49
CA PRO A 52 -8.81 4.01 1.30
C PRO A 52 -9.55 5.35 1.34
N ALA A 53 -10.86 5.29 1.65
CA ALA A 53 -11.64 6.42 2.10
C ALA A 53 -12.49 5.99 3.31
N LEU A 54 -12.62 6.86 4.31
CA LEU A 54 -13.34 6.60 5.54
C LEU A 54 -14.56 7.52 5.63
N VAL A 55 -15.72 6.95 5.99
CA VAL A 55 -16.92 7.70 6.26
C VAL A 55 -17.36 7.42 7.70
N ASP A 56 -17.58 8.48 8.48
CA ASP A 56 -17.98 8.44 9.87
C ASP A 56 -19.15 9.43 10.09
N GLY A 57 -20.37 8.97 9.89
CA GLY A 57 -21.55 9.84 9.81
C GLY A 57 -21.42 10.81 8.63
N ASP A 58 -21.38 12.10 8.91
CA ASP A 58 -21.22 13.14 7.88
C ASP A 58 -19.76 13.46 7.54
N VAL A 59 -18.81 12.92 8.33
CA VAL A 59 -17.39 13.14 8.13
C VAL A 59 -16.84 12.19 7.07
N LYS A 60 -16.16 12.73 6.07
CA LYS A 60 -15.50 11.99 4.99
C LYS A 60 -14.02 12.32 5.00
N VAL A 61 -13.19 11.29 5.09
CA VAL A 61 -11.73 11.42 5.15
C VAL A 61 -11.12 10.51 4.11
N PHE A 62 -10.22 11.03 3.31
CA PHE A 62 -9.42 10.23 2.38
C PHE A 62 -7.93 10.55 2.56
N ASP A 63 -7.08 9.78 1.92
CA ASP A 63 -5.66 9.64 2.20
C ASP A 63 -5.41 8.82 3.48
N SER A 64 -4.59 7.78 3.34
CA SER A 64 -4.42 6.79 4.41
C SER A 64 -3.78 7.37 5.67
N THR A 65 -2.82 8.30 5.51
CA THR A 65 -2.16 8.96 6.65
C THR A 65 -3.12 9.89 7.37
N ILE A 66 -3.94 10.66 6.62
CA ILE A 66 -4.96 11.54 7.21
C ILE A 66 -6.05 10.74 7.92
N ILE A 67 -6.45 9.59 7.35
CA ILE A 67 -7.39 8.67 8.01
C ILE A 67 -6.80 8.15 9.33
N LEU A 68 -5.52 7.75 9.34
CA LEU A 68 -4.86 7.29 10.55
C LEU A 68 -4.76 8.37 11.62
N GLU A 69 -4.47 9.63 11.25
CA GLU A 69 -4.49 10.76 12.18
C GLU A 69 -5.88 10.99 12.75
N TYR A 70 -6.93 10.96 11.90
CA TYR A 70 -8.30 11.07 12.36
C TYR A 70 -8.68 9.97 13.36
N ILE A 71 -8.27 8.72 13.08
CA ILE A 71 -8.51 7.58 13.97
C ILE A 71 -7.78 7.77 15.30
N GLU A 72 -6.52 8.22 15.27
CA GLU A 72 -5.70 8.42 16.46
C GLU A 72 -6.27 9.54 17.34
N ASP A 73 -6.72 10.65 16.76
CA ASP A 73 -7.29 11.78 17.47
C ASP A 73 -8.66 11.44 18.05
N LYS A 74 -9.53 10.75 17.30
CA LYS A 74 -10.88 10.42 17.75
C LYS A 74 -10.91 9.28 18.77
N TRP A 75 -10.04 8.29 18.61
CA TRP A 75 -9.90 7.14 19.51
C TRP A 75 -8.46 6.99 19.98
N PRO A 76 -8.02 7.83 20.96
CA PRO A 76 -6.60 7.90 21.35
C PRO A 76 -6.11 6.67 22.12
N LYS A 77 -6.98 5.70 22.43
CA LYS A 77 -6.61 4.48 23.18
C LYS A 77 -7.05 3.21 22.47
N PRO A 78 -6.15 2.20 22.38
CA PRO A 78 -4.72 2.27 22.67
C PRO A 78 -4.00 3.22 21.69
N PRO A 79 -2.95 3.95 22.13
CA PRO A 79 -2.20 4.83 21.23
C PRO A 79 -1.37 4.00 20.26
N LEU A 80 -1.41 4.38 18.98
CA LEU A 80 -0.55 3.78 17.95
C LEU A 80 0.66 4.67 17.65
N LEU A 81 0.56 5.98 17.92
CA LEU A 81 1.70 6.90 17.82
C LEU A 81 2.51 6.93 19.13
N PRO A 82 3.85 7.03 19.03
CA PRO A 82 4.69 7.28 20.20
C PRO A 82 4.33 8.60 20.89
N ALA A 83 4.57 8.70 22.20
CA ALA A 83 4.27 9.93 22.95
C ALA A 83 5.22 11.08 22.60
N ALA A 84 6.53 10.80 22.44
CA ALA A 84 7.54 11.82 22.21
C ALA A 84 7.46 12.40 20.78
N PRO A 85 7.47 13.73 20.59
CA PRO A 85 7.37 14.36 19.28
C PRO A 85 8.41 13.89 18.26
N ALA A 86 9.66 13.71 18.68
CA ALA A 86 10.73 13.21 17.81
C ALA A 86 10.47 11.76 17.34
N ALA A 87 9.95 10.90 18.22
CA ALA A 87 9.58 9.54 17.86
C ALA A 87 8.36 9.50 16.90
N ARG A 88 7.36 10.38 17.12
CA ARG A 88 6.23 10.57 16.21
C ARG A 88 6.69 10.99 14.83
N ALA A 89 7.58 11.98 14.74
CA ALA A 89 8.15 12.42 13.46
C ALA A 89 8.89 11.27 12.76
N ARG A 90 9.68 10.50 13.52
CA ARG A 90 10.44 9.37 12.99
C ARG A 90 9.52 8.31 12.35
N VAL A 91 8.47 7.86 13.02
CA VAL A 91 7.57 6.82 12.47
C VAL A 91 6.79 7.31 11.27
N ARG A 92 6.45 8.62 11.20
CA ARG A 92 5.82 9.23 10.02
C ARG A 92 6.79 9.35 8.83
N MET A 93 8.08 9.64 9.07
CA MET A 93 9.10 9.60 8.01
C MET A 93 9.29 8.19 7.46
N ILE A 94 9.22 7.16 8.32
CA ILE A 94 9.26 5.76 7.88
C ILE A 94 8.03 5.43 7.03
N GLU A 95 6.84 5.86 7.45
CA GLU A 95 5.61 5.74 6.68
C GLU A 95 5.76 6.38 5.30
N GLU A 96 6.20 7.63 5.23
CA GLU A 96 6.40 8.36 3.98
C GLU A 96 7.33 7.61 3.01
N LEU A 97 8.46 7.09 3.49
CA LEU A 97 9.37 6.27 2.68
C LEU A 97 8.70 5.00 2.15
N CYS A 98 7.82 4.38 2.92
CA CYS A 98 7.10 3.20 2.49
C CYS A 98 5.98 3.55 1.51
N ASP A 99 5.20 4.58 1.79
CA ASP A 99 4.05 5.01 1.00
C ASP A 99 4.44 5.53 -0.39
N THR A 100 5.63 6.08 -0.54
CA THR A 100 6.11 6.66 -1.79
C THR A 100 7.15 5.77 -2.48
N TYR A 101 8.25 5.47 -1.81
CA TYR A 101 9.38 4.82 -2.45
C TYR A 101 9.23 3.30 -2.53
N TYR A 102 8.88 2.64 -1.42
CA TYR A 102 8.69 1.18 -1.41
C TYR A 102 7.45 0.76 -2.21
N GLU A 103 6.38 1.55 -2.10
CA GLU A 103 5.15 1.33 -2.84
C GLU A 103 5.37 1.31 -4.35
N ALA A 104 6.09 2.31 -4.89
CA ALA A 104 6.37 2.40 -6.32
C ALA A 104 7.07 1.15 -6.86
N ILE A 105 7.97 0.54 -6.08
CA ILE A 105 8.68 -0.67 -6.48
C ILE A 105 7.71 -1.86 -6.51
N ASN A 106 6.91 -2.06 -5.45
CA ASN A 106 5.92 -3.14 -5.39
C ASN A 106 4.85 -3.00 -6.47
N TRP A 107 4.36 -1.77 -6.68
CA TRP A 107 3.44 -1.45 -7.75
C TRP A 107 4.05 -1.76 -9.13
N GLY A 108 5.31 -1.39 -9.35
CA GLY A 108 6.02 -1.68 -10.59
C GLY A 108 6.18 -3.18 -10.86
N ILE A 109 6.44 -3.99 -9.83
CA ILE A 109 6.45 -5.45 -9.94
C ILE A 109 5.08 -5.97 -10.36
N ALA A 110 3.99 -5.44 -9.79
CA ALA A 110 2.63 -5.81 -10.17
C ALA A 110 2.30 -5.42 -11.62
N GLU A 111 2.75 -4.24 -12.10
CA GLU A 111 2.60 -3.85 -13.50
C GLU A 111 3.20 -4.89 -14.47
N ILE A 112 4.32 -5.49 -14.09
CA ILE A 112 4.99 -6.51 -14.91
C ILE A 112 4.32 -7.87 -14.76
N ARG A 113 4.12 -8.35 -13.53
CA ARG A 113 3.72 -9.75 -13.26
C ARG A 113 2.21 -9.99 -13.34
N VAL A 114 1.40 -9.01 -12.95
CA VAL A 114 -0.05 -9.13 -12.88
C VAL A 114 -0.72 -8.52 -14.12
N PHE A 115 -0.22 -7.35 -14.53
CA PHE A 115 -0.82 -6.58 -15.61
C PHE A 115 -0.12 -6.73 -16.96
N GLY A 116 0.99 -7.49 -17.03
CA GLY A 116 1.65 -7.85 -18.30
C GLY A 116 2.24 -6.68 -19.08
N ARG A 117 2.56 -5.54 -18.42
CA ARG A 117 3.02 -4.31 -19.08
C ARG A 117 4.41 -4.42 -19.69
N ALA A 118 5.20 -5.40 -19.29
CA ALA A 118 6.50 -5.68 -19.88
C ALA A 118 6.71 -7.19 -20.00
N SER A 119 7.51 -7.61 -20.99
CA SER A 119 7.89 -8.99 -21.22
C SER A 119 9.35 -9.08 -21.67
N GLY A 120 9.91 -10.29 -21.70
CA GLY A 120 11.29 -10.56 -22.17
C GLY A 120 12.33 -9.75 -21.41
N ALA A 121 13.35 -9.29 -22.12
CA ALA A 121 14.52 -8.61 -21.53
C ALA A 121 14.14 -7.33 -20.73
N LEU A 122 13.12 -6.59 -21.16
CA LEU A 122 12.67 -5.41 -20.42
C LEU A 122 12.10 -5.79 -19.05
N ALA A 123 11.24 -6.81 -18.99
CA ALA A 123 10.68 -7.30 -17.74
C ALA A 123 11.78 -7.79 -16.79
N GLU A 124 12.73 -8.57 -17.30
CA GLU A 124 13.87 -9.07 -16.52
C GLU A 124 14.71 -7.92 -15.95
N GLN A 125 15.06 -6.93 -16.77
CA GLN A 125 15.79 -5.75 -16.34
C GLN A 125 15.05 -4.97 -15.23
N MET A 126 13.76 -4.71 -15.43
CA MET A 126 12.96 -3.96 -14.46
C MET A 126 12.79 -4.72 -13.14
N LEU A 127 12.58 -6.04 -13.19
CA LEU A 127 12.49 -6.89 -11.99
C LEU A 127 13.82 -7.01 -11.26
N ALA A 128 14.93 -7.13 -11.97
CA ALA A 128 16.26 -7.12 -11.36
C ALA A 128 16.55 -5.80 -10.62
N ARG A 129 16.19 -4.67 -11.25
CA ARG A 129 16.30 -3.35 -10.62
C ARG A 129 15.40 -3.24 -9.38
N ALA A 130 14.15 -3.70 -9.47
CA ALA A 130 13.23 -3.73 -8.33
C ALA A 130 13.81 -4.52 -7.15
N GLY A 131 14.39 -5.70 -7.41
CA GLY A 131 15.05 -6.52 -6.38
C GLY A 131 16.21 -5.79 -5.69
N GLN A 132 17.06 -5.08 -6.45
CA GLN A 132 18.14 -4.28 -5.89
C GLN A 132 17.62 -3.14 -5.00
N GLN A 133 16.55 -2.45 -5.44
CA GLN A 133 15.94 -1.37 -4.69
C GLN A 133 15.25 -1.86 -3.42
N ILE A 134 14.55 -3.01 -3.47
CA ILE A 134 13.97 -3.65 -2.29
C ILE A 134 15.05 -4.02 -1.29
N ALA A 135 16.17 -4.60 -1.73
CA ALA A 135 17.30 -4.90 -0.85
C ALA A 135 17.82 -3.65 -0.14
N GLY A 136 17.96 -2.53 -0.87
CA GLY A 136 18.32 -1.23 -0.31
C GLY A 136 17.31 -0.69 0.71
N MET A 137 16.01 -0.80 0.40
CA MET A 137 14.93 -0.40 1.32
C MET A 137 14.90 -1.29 2.57
N ASN A 138 15.03 -2.60 2.42
CA ASN A 138 15.09 -3.51 3.55
C ASN A 138 16.31 -3.20 4.45
N ALA A 139 17.46 -2.91 3.88
CA ALA A 139 18.65 -2.49 4.64
C ALA A 139 18.43 -1.14 5.36
N ARG A 140 17.68 -0.22 4.76
CA ARG A 140 17.29 1.04 5.43
C ARG A 140 16.34 0.77 6.58
N LEU A 141 15.29 -0.02 6.39
CA LEU A 141 14.33 -0.40 7.42
C LEU A 141 14.99 -1.19 8.55
N GLU A 142 15.95 -2.05 8.25
CA GLU A 142 16.77 -2.74 9.24
C GLU A 142 17.48 -1.76 10.18
N ARG A 143 18.10 -0.71 9.62
CA ARG A 143 18.73 0.36 10.43
C ARG A 143 17.71 1.17 11.25
N GLU A 144 16.54 1.44 10.68
CA GLU A 144 15.46 2.13 11.42
C GLU A 144 14.88 1.29 12.56
N LEU A 145 14.76 -0.02 12.37
CA LEU A 145 14.34 -0.95 13.41
C LEU A 145 15.38 -1.01 14.53
N GLY A 146 16.67 -1.04 14.16
CA GLY A 146 17.78 -1.13 15.11
C GLY A 146 17.67 -2.39 15.95
N GLY A 147 17.88 -2.25 17.27
CA GLY A 147 17.72 -3.35 18.23
C GLY A 147 16.31 -3.50 18.81
N ASN A 148 15.32 -2.78 18.29
CA ASN A 148 13.98 -2.77 18.84
C ASN A 148 13.13 -3.95 18.32
N SER A 149 12.11 -4.32 19.10
CA SER A 149 11.14 -5.32 18.69
C SER A 149 10.20 -4.82 17.58
N TYR A 150 9.92 -3.51 17.56
CA TYR A 150 9.00 -2.84 16.67
C TYR A 150 9.54 -1.48 16.22
N PHE A 151 9.00 -0.92 15.13
CA PHE A 151 9.38 0.42 14.66
C PHE A 151 8.99 1.54 15.65
N ASN A 152 8.00 1.29 16.49
CA ASN A 152 7.64 2.18 17.60
C ASN A 152 8.53 1.99 18.85
N GLY A 153 9.47 1.05 18.84
CA GLY A 153 10.31 0.69 19.99
C GLY A 153 9.94 -0.67 20.57
N GLY A 154 9.44 -0.70 21.80
CA GLY A 154 9.02 -1.95 22.49
C GLY A 154 7.65 -2.46 22.09
N ASP A 155 6.78 -1.57 21.61
CA ASP A 155 5.37 -1.86 21.33
C ASP A 155 5.06 -1.72 19.83
N PHE A 156 4.07 -2.50 19.38
CA PHE A 156 3.51 -2.38 18.03
C PHE A 156 2.77 -1.05 17.90
N GLY A 157 2.94 -0.38 16.75
CA GLY A 157 2.22 0.86 16.50
C GLY A 157 2.34 1.38 15.07
N TRP A 158 2.32 2.71 14.93
CA TRP A 158 2.25 3.40 13.65
C TRP A 158 3.34 3.01 12.66
N GLY A 159 4.59 2.93 13.12
CA GLY A 159 5.69 2.51 12.25
C GLY A 159 5.50 1.10 11.72
N ASP A 160 4.96 0.20 12.54
CA ASP A 160 4.80 -1.22 12.17
C ASP A 160 3.66 -1.42 11.18
N LEU A 161 2.49 -0.82 11.44
CA LEU A 161 1.36 -0.92 10.53
C LEU A 161 1.65 -0.25 9.18
N SER A 162 2.51 0.77 9.16
CA SER A 162 2.91 1.48 7.94
C SER A 162 3.96 0.73 7.11
N VAL A 163 4.84 -0.04 7.75
CA VAL A 163 5.90 -0.82 7.06
C VAL A 163 5.40 -2.17 6.57
N PHE A 164 4.55 -2.82 7.38
CA PHE A 164 4.15 -4.21 7.17
C PHE A 164 3.61 -4.50 5.76
N PRO A 165 2.66 -3.74 5.17
CA PRO A 165 2.07 -4.08 3.88
C PRO A 165 3.09 -4.14 2.75
N TYR A 166 4.11 -3.29 2.83
CA TYR A 166 5.15 -3.17 1.79
C TYR A 166 6.17 -4.27 1.87
N VAL A 167 6.67 -4.57 3.07
CA VAL A 167 7.64 -5.65 3.28
C VAL A 167 7.00 -7.02 3.02
N ALA A 168 5.76 -7.22 3.48
CA ALA A 168 5.00 -8.44 3.20
C ALA A 168 4.68 -8.60 1.71
N GLY A 169 4.30 -7.52 1.03
CA GLY A 169 4.05 -7.49 -0.41
C GLY A 169 5.30 -7.84 -1.21
N ALA A 170 6.46 -7.27 -0.87
CA ALA A 170 7.73 -7.62 -1.50
C ALA A 170 8.12 -9.08 -1.25
N ALA A 171 7.94 -9.58 -0.03
CA ALA A 171 8.22 -10.98 0.30
C ALA A 171 7.32 -11.93 -0.50
N GLY A 172 6.03 -11.63 -0.63
CA GLY A 172 5.08 -12.36 -1.47
C GLY A 172 5.44 -12.34 -2.96
N ASN A 173 6.13 -11.29 -3.40
CA ASN A 173 6.69 -11.16 -4.74
C ASN A 173 8.08 -11.81 -4.90
N GLY A 174 8.56 -12.60 -3.92
CA GLY A 174 9.84 -13.30 -4.00
C GLY A 174 11.06 -12.45 -3.63
N PHE A 175 10.86 -11.31 -2.97
CA PHE A 175 11.92 -10.43 -2.46
C PHE A 175 11.82 -10.27 -0.93
N PRO A 176 11.93 -11.35 -0.14
CA PRO A 176 11.83 -11.27 1.31
C PRO A 176 13.04 -10.54 1.92
N PRO A 177 12.91 -10.03 3.16
CA PRO A 177 14.06 -9.62 3.94
C PRO A 177 15.08 -10.76 4.07
N GLN A 178 16.36 -10.40 4.26
CA GLN A 178 17.42 -11.39 4.42
C GLN A 178 17.10 -12.34 5.58
N ALA A 179 17.20 -13.63 5.33
CA ALA A 179 16.98 -14.64 6.36
C ALA A 179 17.91 -14.43 7.57
N GLY A 180 17.33 -14.48 8.77
CA GLY A 180 18.06 -14.25 10.02
C GLY A 180 18.28 -12.77 10.38
N SER A 181 17.85 -11.82 9.54
CA SER A 181 17.93 -10.39 9.86
C SER A 181 16.87 -9.99 10.90
N ALA A 182 17.08 -8.84 11.57
CA ALA A 182 16.12 -8.28 12.50
C ALA A 182 14.79 -7.93 11.81
N LEU A 183 14.84 -7.44 10.57
CA LEU A 183 13.65 -7.15 9.75
C LEU A 183 12.88 -8.44 9.41
N SER A 184 13.57 -9.54 9.12
CA SER A 184 12.93 -10.85 8.90
C SER A 184 12.23 -11.36 10.16
N ALA A 185 12.89 -11.25 11.32
CA ALA A 185 12.32 -11.61 12.62
C ALA A 185 11.12 -10.72 12.98
N TRP A 186 11.21 -9.41 12.69
CA TRP A 186 10.12 -8.46 12.85
C TRP A 186 8.92 -8.82 11.98
N LEU A 187 9.13 -9.11 10.69
CA LEU A 187 8.06 -9.51 9.77
C LEU A 187 7.32 -10.75 10.29
N GLY A 188 8.05 -11.76 10.76
CA GLY A 188 7.45 -12.95 11.38
C GLY A 188 6.58 -12.58 12.59
N ARG A 189 7.11 -11.75 13.51
CA ARG A 189 6.40 -11.32 14.72
C ARG A 189 5.13 -10.53 14.40
N VAL A 190 5.18 -9.60 13.47
CA VAL A 190 4.04 -8.77 13.07
C VAL A 190 2.99 -9.62 12.35
N SER A 191 3.40 -10.59 11.55
CA SER A 191 2.49 -11.50 10.84
C SER A 191 1.65 -12.38 11.78
N GLU A 192 2.09 -12.59 13.02
CA GLU A 192 1.34 -13.36 14.02
C GLU A 192 0.23 -12.56 14.71
N ARG A 193 0.15 -11.24 14.53
CA ARG A 193 -0.91 -10.41 15.12
C ARG A 193 -2.25 -10.69 14.46
N ASP A 194 -3.32 -10.75 15.24
CA ASP A 194 -4.67 -11.05 14.73
C ASP A 194 -5.17 -10.01 13.73
N SER A 195 -4.85 -8.73 13.95
CA SER A 195 -5.16 -7.63 13.04
C SER A 195 -4.52 -7.83 11.67
N VAL A 196 -3.27 -8.27 11.66
CA VAL A 196 -2.47 -8.52 10.46
C VAL A 196 -2.91 -9.81 9.76
N LYS A 197 -3.18 -10.89 10.52
CA LYS A 197 -3.71 -12.15 9.97
C LYS A 197 -5.02 -11.93 9.22
N LYS A 198 -5.93 -11.13 9.78
CA LYS A 198 -7.20 -10.78 9.10
C LYS A 198 -6.96 -10.05 7.77
N CYS A 199 -6.04 -9.08 7.76
CA CYS A 199 -5.69 -8.35 6.54
C CYS A 199 -5.05 -9.27 5.49
N ASN A 200 -4.11 -10.14 5.91
CA ASN A 200 -3.44 -11.08 5.02
C ASN A 200 -4.40 -12.11 4.42
N ALA A 201 -5.32 -12.64 5.22
CA ALA A 201 -6.32 -13.59 4.73
C ALA A 201 -7.20 -12.97 3.64
N ALA A 202 -7.66 -11.73 3.83
CA ALA A 202 -8.42 -10.99 2.83
C ALA A 202 -7.60 -10.72 1.56
N ALA A 203 -6.32 -10.36 1.70
CA ALA A 203 -5.44 -10.13 0.56
C ALA A 203 -5.18 -11.40 -0.24
N LEU A 204 -4.92 -12.54 0.41
CA LEU A 204 -4.74 -13.83 -0.24
C LEU A 204 -5.99 -14.28 -0.99
N GLN A 205 -7.17 -14.09 -0.39
CA GLN A 205 -8.44 -14.38 -1.04
C GLN A 205 -8.64 -13.52 -2.29
N ALA A 206 -8.34 -12.23 -2.22
CA ALA A 206 -8.43 -11.32 -3.36
C ALA A 206 -7.44 -11.71 -4.46
N LEU A 207 -6.19 -12.06 -4.13
CA LEU A 207 -5.18 -12.50 -5.10
C LEU A 207 -5.62 -13.72 -5.91
N ALA A 208 -6.36 -14.66 -5.30
CA ALA A 208 -6.87 -15.83 -6.01
C ALA A 208 -7.81 -15.47 -7.17
N GLY A 209 -8.51 -14.33 -7.07
CA GLY A 209 -9.37 -13.79 -8.14
C GLY A 209 -8.63 -12.91 -9.17
N PHE A 210 -7.38 -12.52 -8.90
CA PHE A 210 -6.60 -11.57 -9.71
C PHE A 210 -5.62 -12.29 -10.64
N GLN A 211 -6.09 -13.26 -11.40
CA GLN A 211 -5.26 -13.94 -12.39
C GLN A 211 -5.49 -13.33 -13.79
N ASN A 212 -4.38 -12.98 -14.45
CA ASN A 212 -4.36 -12.55 -15.86
C ASN A 212 -5.22 -11.30 -16.18
N LEU A 213 -4.96 -10.20 -15.49
CA LEU A 213 -5.65 -8.92 -15.69
C LEU A 213 -5.14 -8.11 -16.90
N GLY A 214 -4.10 -8.58 -17.57
CA GLY A 214 -3.56 -7.91 -18.79
C GLY A 214 -4.65 -7.51 -19.78
N PRO A 215 -5.52 -8.42 -20.23
CA PRO A 215 -6.58 -8.11 -21.20
C PRO A 215 -7.57 -7.03 -20.72
N ILE A 216 -7.88 -6.98 -19.43
CA ILE A 216 -8.81 -5.97 -18.87
C ILE A 216 -8.16 -4.58 -18.90
N VAL A 217 -6.86 -4.51 -18.65
CA VAL A 217 -6.09 -3.26 -18.76
C VAL A 217 -5.91 -2.86 -20.22
N GLU A 218 -5.60 -3.78 -21.10
CA GLU A 218 -5.44 -3.53 -22.55
C GLU A 218 -6.73 -2.98 -23.18
N SER A 219 -7.89 -3.47 -22.73
CA SER A 219 -9.20 -2.97 -23.20
C SER A 219 -9.52 -1.54 -22.75
N GLY A 220 -8.77 -0.97 -21.81
CA GLY A 220 -9.03 0.34 -21.22
C GLY A 220 -10.20 0.38 -20.22
N VAL A 221 -10.86 -0.76 -19.95
CA VAL A 221 -11.91 -0.88 -18.92
C VAL A 221 -11.33 -0.60 -17.53
N PHE A 222 -10.16 -1.12 -17.25
CA PHE A 222 -9.43 -0.82 -16.02
C PHE A 222 -8.17 -0.01 -16.35
N ARG A 223 -8.20 1.28 -16.02
CA ARG A 223 -7.06 2.17 -16.22
C ARG A 223 -6.16 2.19 -15.01
N ARG A 224 -4.90 1.81 -15.21
CA ARG A 224 -3.89 1.84 -14.16
C ARG A 224 -3.44 3.26 -13.88
N GLU A 225 -3.23 3.59 -12.60
CA GLU A 225 -2.82 4.92 -12.19
C GLU A 225 -1.30 5.06 -12.23
N TYR A 226 -0.86 6.04 -13.00
CA TYR A 226 0.54 6.38 -13.24
C TYR A 226 0.80 7.83 -12.82
N ARG A 227 0.94 8.08 -11.53
CA ARG A 227 1.23 9.41 -11.01
C ARG A 227 2.38 9.39 -10.01
N ASP A 228 2.93 10.56 -9.71
CA ASP A 228 3.93 10.80 -8.67
C ASP A 228 5.06 9.75 -8.69
N HIS A 229 5.33 9.13 -7.57
CA HIS A 229 6.36 8.12 -7.37
C HIS A 229 6.24 6.89 -8.30
N ARG A 230 5.04 6.49 -8.69
CA ARG A 230 4.80 5.38 -9.63
C ARG A 230 5.29 5.71 -11.03
N LEU A 231 4.94 6.88 -11.53
CA LEU A 231 5.38 7.39 -12.82
C LEU A 231 6.91 7.57 -12.83
N GLU A 232 7.47 8.19 -11.77
CA GLU A 232 8.91 8.35 -11.62
C GLU A 232 9.63 6.99 -11.67
N TRP A 233 9.16 6.02 -10.88
CA TRP A 233 9.75 4.69 -10.87
C TRP A 233 9.71 4.03 -12.25
N MET A 234 8.57 4.07 -12.91
CA MET A 234 8.39 3.50 -14.25
C MET A 234 9.38 4.11 -15.25
N MET A 235 9.47 5.43 -15.28
CA MET A 235 10.39 6.15 -16.18
C MET A 235 11.87 5.81 -15.90
N ARG A 236 12.27 5.79 -14.65
CA ARG A 236 13.66 5.51 -14.21
C ARG A 236 14.05 4.05 -14.34
N SER A 237 13.08 3.14 -14.37
CA SER A 237 13.32 1.69 -14.46
C SER A 237 13.35 1.16 -15.90
N GLY A 238 13.18 2.03 -16.90
CA GLY A 238 13.23 1.65 -18.31
C GLY A 238 11.84 1.54 -18.98
N GLY A 239 10.75 1.77 -18.22
CA GLY A 239 9.38 1.64 -18.70
C GLY A 239 8.82 2.86 -19.45
N ARG A 240 9.67 3.73 -20.01
CA ARG A 240 9.22 4.92 -20.76
C ARG A 240 8.22 4.57 -21.84
N GLN A 241 8.49 3.52 -22.62
CA GLN A 241 7.61 3.11 -23.74
C GLN A 241 6.25 2.63 -23.20
N ILE A 242 6.24 1.94 -22.05
CA ILE A 242 5.00 1.51 -21.38
C ILE A 242 4.09 2.71 -21.07
N VAL A 243 4.68 3.83 -20.61
CA VAL A 243 3.93 5.05 -20.34
C VAL A 243 3.36 5.65 -21.62
N LEU A 244 4.18 5.78 -22.67
CA LEU A 244 3.76 6.34 -23.96
C LEU A 244 2.64 5.51 -24.60
N ASP A 245 2.79 4.19 -24.61
CA ASP A 245 1.78 3.26 -25.13
C ASP A 245 0.50 3.33 -24.28
N GLY A 246 0.64 3.41 -22.97
CA GLY A 246 -0.48 3.54 -22.04
C GLY A 246 -1.30 4.81 -22.27
N MET A 247 -0.64 5.93 -22.58
CA MET A 247 -1.31 7.20 -22.94
C MET A 247 -2.01 7.07 -24.31
N ALA A 248 -1.34 6.52 -25.32
CA ALA A 248 -1.89 6.33 -26.65
C ALA A 248 -3.13 5.41 -26.64
N ASN A 249 -3.06 4.32 -25.89
CA ASN A 249 -4.14 3.33 -25.75
C ASN A 249 -5.19 3.71 -24.70
N LYS A 250 -5.03 4.84 -23.98
CA LYS A 250 -5.95 5.33 -22.94
C LYS A 250 -6.20 4.30 -21.82
N ASN A 251 -5.23 3.45 -21.52
CA ASN A 251 -5.32 2.41 -20.50
C ASN A 251 -4.47 2.70 -19.23
N ILE A 252 -3.95 3.93 -19.13
CA ILE A 252 -3.43 4.52 -17.90
C ILE A 252 -4.21 5.81 -17.59
N ARG A 253 -4.15 6.22 -16.34
CA ARG A 253 -4.67 7.51 -15.86
C ARG A 253 -3.65 8.21 -14.98
N PHE A 254 -3.72 9.50 -14.94
CA PHE A 254 -3.04 10.36 -13.97
C PHE A 254 -4.03 10.80 -12.87
N SER A 255 -3.63 11.74 -12.05
CA SER A 255 -4.54 12.31 -11.03
C SER A 255 -5.79 12.88 -11.69
N VAL A 256 -6.93 12.73 -11.01
CA VAL A 256 -8.20 13.32 -11.47
C VAL A 256 -8.13 14.83 -11.28
N GLU A 257 -8.56 15.60 -12.28
CA GLU A 257 -8.76 17.03 -12.12
C GLU A 257 -9.96 17.27 -11.21
N LEU A 258 -9.74 17.98 -10.12
CA LEU A 258 -10.79 18.32 -9.16
C LEU A 258 -11.46 19.61 -9.65
N SER A 259 -12.73 19.55 -9.98
CA SER A 259 -13.58 20.67 -10.37
C SER A 259 -14.45 21.15 -9.21
#